data_e920a2c4c6ac1aab7da3aba23f01ae1e
#
_entry.id   e920a2c4c6ac1aab7da3aba23f01ae1e
#
_cell.length_a   1.000
_cell.length_b   1.000
_cell.length_c   1.000
_cell.angle_alpha   90.00
_cell.angle_beta   90.00
_cell.angle_gamma   90.00
#
_symmetry.space_group_name_H-M   'P 1'
#
loop_
_entity.id
_entity.type
_entity.pdbx_description
1 polymer ?
#
loop_
_entity_poly.entity_id
_entity_poly.type
_entity_poly.pdbx_seq_one_letter_code
_entity_poly.pdbx_strand_id
1 'polypeptide(L)'
;MNAKRNMINAKKGITLVATVLTLMMWLLNTAFANAILPFADSVFTSAGVSLSNQIDAIYSAKTKAKSSEIIVSSCTLQIKDGSRWVDSTSLTAPSTVAKNTISYKATGSYSSSCTSGNTYRIKAVFDADGHQLTRYSNEVAY
;
A
#
# COMPACT_ATOMS: atom_id res chain seq x y z
N MET A 1 38.93 -41.23 27.51
CA MET A 1 39.39 -40.10 26.65
C MET A 1 38.38 -39.73 25.53
N ASN A 2 37.41 -40.55 25.21
CA ASN A 2 36.46 -40.30 24.13
C ASN A 2 35.26 -39.38 24.46
N ALA A 3 34.80 -39.32 25.73
CA ALA A 3 33.64 -38.52 26.12
C ALA A 3 33.86 -36.98 25.98
N LYS A 4 35.05 -36.53 26.26
CA LYS A 4 35.41 -35.09 26.17
C LYS A 4 35.47 -34.60 24.72
N ARG A 5 35.85 -35.45 23.76
CA ARG A 5 35.90 -35.14 22.33
C ARG A 5 34.49 -35.05 21.72
N ASN A 6 33.57 -35.92 22.15
CA ASN A 6 32.19 -35.87 21.68
C ASN A 6 31.42 -34.64 22.18
N MET A 7 31.71 -34.16 23.40
CA MET A 7 31.08 -32.95 23.95
C MET A 7 31.53 -31.65 23.23
N ILE A 8 32.79 -31.61 22.78
CA ILE A 8 33.33 -30.43 22.03
C ILE A 8 32.73 -30.39 20.64
N ASN A 9 32.53 -31.52 19.98
CA ASN A 9 31.92 -31.58 18.65
C ASN A 9 30.42 -31.27 18.68
N ALA A 10 29.69 -31.69 19.73
CA ALA A 10 28.30 -31.32 19.95
C ALA A 10 28.12 -29.82 20.18
N LYS A 11 28.98 -29.19 20.99
CA LYS A 11 28.94 -27.72 21.21
C LYS A 11 29.20 -26.92 19.92
N LYS A 12 30.16 -27.36 19.10
CA LYS A 12 30.47 -26.71 17.80
C LYS A 12 29.29 -26.88 16.81
N GLY A 13 28.63 -28.03 16.80
CA GLY A 13 27.44 -28.25 15.96
C GLY A 13 26.26 -27.36 16.34
N ILE A 14 25.98 -27.24 17.65
CA ILE A 14 24.90 -26.39 18.15
C ILE A 14 25.17 -24.91 17.84
N THR A 15 26.42 -24.46 18.00
CA THR A 15 26.81 -23.06 17.70
C THR A 15 26.64 -22.75 16.19
N LEU A 16 27.01 -23.70 15.32
CA LEU A 16 26.89 -23.52 13.87
C LEU A 16 25.41 -23.44 13.43
N VAL A 17 24.55 -24.30 13.97
CA VAL A 17 23.11 -24.31 13.66
C VAL A 17 22.45 -23.02 14.16
N ALA A 18 22.79 -22.55 15.35
CA ALA A 18 22.27 -21.29 15.89
C ALA A 18 22.67 -20.08 15.04
N THR A 19 23.91 -20.04 14.54
CA THR A 19 24.40 -18.94 13.68
C THR A 19 23.70 -18.95 12.30
N VAL A 20 23.47 -20.13 11.74
CA VAL A 20 22.76 -20.24 10.45
C VAL A 20 21.29 -19.85 10.59
N LEU A 21 20.62 -20.24 11.69
CA LEU A 21 19.23 -19.83 11.96
C LEU A 21 19.11 -18.31 12.16
N THR A 22 20.04 -17.68 12.89
CA THR A 22 20.04 -16.22 13.06
C THR A 22 20.32 -15.49 11.75
N LEU A 23 21.21 -15.99 10.91
CA LEU A 23 21.45 -15.41 9.58
C LEU A 23 20.23 -15.54 8.67
N MET A 24 19.54 -16.68 8.69
CA MET A 24 18.29 -16.87 7.93
C MET A 24 17.16 -15.94 8.41
N MET A 25 17.03 -15.71 9.72
CA MET A 25 16.05 -14.76 10.24
C MET A 25 16.37 -13.31 9.81
N TRP A 26 17.65 -12.94 9.71
CA TRP A 26 18.05 -11.63 9.18
C TRP A 26 17.75 -11.47 7.70
N LEU A 27 17.96 -12.50 6.89
CA LEU A 27 17.67 -12.49 5.46
C LEU A 27 16.14 -12.44 5.19
N LEU A 28 15.32 -13.05 6.04
CA LEU A 28 13.86 -12.97 5.93
C LEU A 28 13.31 -11.59 6.26
N ASN A 29 13.94 -10.85 7.17
CA ASN A 29 13.51 -9.49 7.51
C ASN A 29 13.88 -8.43 6.45
N THR A 30 14.84 -8.70 5.58
CA THR A 30 15.20 -7.78 4.47
C THR A 30 14.33 -7.99 3.22
N ALA A 31 13.60 -9.11 3.12
CA ALA A 31 12.75 -9.41 1.97
C ALA A 31 11.41 -8.65 1.96
N PHE A 32 11.05 -7.98 3.06
CA PHE A 32 9.86 -7.14 3.17
C PHE A 32 10.14 -5.63 3.17
N ALA A 33 11.35 -5.21 2.81
CA ALA A 33 11.51 -3.86 2.33
C ALA A 33 10.61 -3.76 1.10
N ASN A 34 9.41 -3.17 1.27
CA ASN A 34 8.59 -2.73 0.15
C ASN A 34 9.54 -2.01 -0.80
N ALA A 35 9.92 -2.67 -1.88
CA ALA A 35 10.54 -1.98 -2.98
C ALA A 35 9.50 -0.95 -3.41
N ILE A 36 9.68 0.29 -2.97
CA ILE A 36 9.03 1.44 -3.56
C ILE A 36 9.58 1.42 -4.98
N LEU A 37 8.86 0.73 -5.87
CA LEU A 37 9.16 0.78 -7.29
C LEU A 37 9.25 2.26 -7.64
N PRO A 38 10.34 2.72 -8.24
CA PRO A 38 10.43 4.11 -8.64
C PRO A 38 9.16 4.43 -9.42
N PHE A 39 8.54 5.53 -9.08
CA PHE A 39 7.29 5.99 -9.68
C PHE A 39 7.58 6.28 -11.16
N ALA A 40 7.40 5.26 -12.01
CA ALA A 40 7.76 5.28 -13.42
C ALA A 40 6.64 5.85 -14.31
N ASP A 41 5.71 6.60 -13.73
CA ASP A 41 4.68 7.25 -14.52
C ASP A 41 5.26 8.44 -15.30
N SER A 42 4.85 8.58 -16.56
CA SER A 42 5.35 9.63 -17.44
C SER A 42 4.83 11.02 -17.05
N VAL A 43 3.65 11.10 -16.47
CA VAL A 43 2.93 12.36 -16.16
C VAL A 43 2.96 12.69 -14.67
N PHE A 44 2.66 11.73 -13.79
CA PHE A 44 2.60 11.96 -12.36
C PHE A 44 3.98 11.97 -11.70
N THR A 45 4.21 12.90 -10.78
CA THR A 45 5.33 12.87 -9.84
C THR A 45 4.96 12.08 -8.58
N SER A 46 3.71 12.22 -8.13
CA SER A 46 3.16 11.46 -7.00
C SER A 46 1.64 11.37 -7.12
N ALA A 47 1.07 10.28 -6.63
CA ALA A 47 -0.36 10.18 -6.37
C ALA A 47 -0.59 9.19 -5.23
N GLY A 48 -1.59 9.47 -4.41
CA GLY A 48 -1.93 8.63 -3.28
C GLY A 48 -3.33 8.90 -2.76
N VAL A 49 -3.86 7.90 -2.10
CA VAL A 49 -5.09 7.97 -1.31
C VAL A 49 -4.79 7.43 0.08
N SER A 50 -5.24 8.12 1.10
CA SER A 50 -5.17 7.66 2.50
C SER A 50 -6.58 7.56 3.07
N LEU A 51 -6.78 6.59 3.96
CA LEU A 51 -8.06 6.30 4.58
C LEU A 51 -7.92 6.41 6.10
N SER A 52 -8.83 7.15 6.75
CA SER A 52 -8.93 7.24 8.20
C SER A 52 -9.76 6.08 8.77
N ASN A 53 -9.70 5.88 10.10
CA ASN A 53 -10.52 4.89 10.80
C ASN A 53 -12.04 5.17 10.72
N GLN A 54 -12.43 6.38 10.32
CA GLN A 54 -13.83 6.77 10.08
C GLN A 54 -14.25 6.60 8.61
N ILE A 55 -13.38 5.99 7.80
CA ILE A 55 -13.56 5.80 6.36
C ILE A 55 -13.67 7.14 5.61
N ASP A 56 -12.95 8.15 6.09
CA ASP A 56 -12.71 9.38 5.36
C ASP A 56 -11.44 9.26 4.53
N ALA A 57 -11.54 9.55 3.24
CA ALA A 57 -10.43 9.47 2.30
C ALA A 57 -9.87 10.84 1.97
N ILE A 58 -8.55 10.91 1.88
CA ILE A 58 -7.82 12.06 1.35
C ILE A 58 -7.09 11.62 0.09
N TYR A 59 -7.41 12.27 -1.01
CA TYR A 59 -6.79 12.06 -2.31
C TYR A 59 -5.80 13.17 -2.60
N SER A 60 -4.62 12.83 -3.11
CA SER A 60 -3.62 13.81 -3.52
C SER A 60 -2.88 13.33 -4.75
N ALA A 61 -2.57 14.26 -5.66
CA ALA A 61 -1.71 13.97 -6.80
C ALA A 61 -0.86 15.19 -7.16
N LYS A 62 0.31 14.92 -7.75
CA LYS A 62 1.16 15.94 -8.38
C LYS A 62 1.62 15.45 -9.73
N THR A 63 1.66 16.34 -10.71
CA THR A 63 2.17 16.11 -12.06
C THR A 63 3.52 16.79 -12.27
N LYS A 64 4.29 16.34 -13.24
CA LYS A 64 5.61 16.90 -13.61
C LYS A 64 5.49 18.28 -14.24
N ALA A 65 4.43 18.48 -15.01
CA ALA A 65 4.09 19.75 -15.66
C ALA A 65 2.65 20.11 -15.34
N LYS A 66 2.24 21.35 -15.65
CA LYS A 66 0.82 21.75 -15.53
C LYS A 66 -0.05 20.87 -16.40
N SER A 67 -1.06 20.29 -15.80
CA SER A 67 -2.13 19.57 -16.50
C SER A 67 -3.33 20.49 -16.70
N SER A 68 -4.00 20.34 -17.82
CA SER A 68 -5.26 21.05 -18.10
C SER A 68 -6.31 20.65 -17.08
N GLU A 69 -6.31 19.35 -16.71
CA GLU A 69 -7.23 18.80 -15.74
C GLU A 69 -6.59 17.67 -14.95
N ILE A 70 -6.83 17.62 -13.64
CA ILE A 70 -6.50 16.49 -12.77
C ILE A 70 -7.76 16.14 -11.96
N ILE A 71 -8.18 14.88 -12.02
CA ILE A 71 -9.36 14.35 -11.32
C ILE A 71 -9.07 12.98 -10.71
N VAL A 72 -9.98 12.52 -9.85
CA VAL A 72 -10.14 11.11 -9.54
C VAL A 72 -11.28 10.59 -10.40
N SER A 73 -10.97 9.79 -11.42
CA SER A 73 -11.93 9.32 -12.40
C SER A 73 -12.80 8.17 -11.89
N SER A 74 -12.28 7.37 -10.95
CA SER A 74 -13.08 6.32 -10.30
C SER A 74 -12.54 5.97 -8.92
N CYS A 75 -13.46 5.52 -8.05
CA CYS A 75 -13.18 4.99 -6.73
C CYS A 75 -13.92 3.67 -6.51
N THR A 76 -13.25 2.71 -5.91
CA THR A 76 -13.85 1.42 -5.53
C THR A 76 -13.49 1.09 -4.10
N LEU A 77 -14.46 0.77 -3.28
CA LEU A 77 -14.25 0.19 -1.97
C LEU A 77 -13.90 -1.28 -2.14
N GLN A 78 -12.78 -1.70 -1.57
CA GLN A 78 -12.36 -3.10 -1.51
C GLN A 78 -12.46 -3.61 -0.09
N ILE A 79 -12.96 -4.83 0.06
CA ILE A 79 -13.02 -5.57 1.33
C ILE A 79 -11.95 -6.66 1.33
N LYS A 80 -11.36 -6.89 2.50
CA LYS A 80 -10.38 -7.95 2.69
C LYS A 80 -11.09 -9.27 2.95
N ASP A 81 -10.89 -10.25 2.07
CA ASP A 81 -11.37 -11.63 2.19
C ASP A 81 -10.15 -12.55 2.34
N GLY A 82 -9.85 -12.94 3.57
CA GLY A 82 -8.62 -13.65 3.90
C GLY A 82 -7.38 -12.85 3.51
N SER A 83 -6.60 -13.36 2.56
CA SER A 83 -5.41 -12.68 2.03
C SER A 83 -5.66 -11.87 0.76
N ARG A 84 -6.89 -11.84 0.26
CA ARG A 84 -7.26 -11.19 -1.01
C ARG A 84 -8.04 -9.91 -0.77
N TRP A 85 -7.98 -9.02 -1.77
CA TRP A 85 -8.83 -7.84 -1.85
C TRP A 85 -9.87 -8.04 -2.93
N VAL A 86 -11.15 -7.84 -2.58
CA VAL A 86 -12.29 -8.01 -3.48
C VAL A 86 -12.97 -6.66 -3.64
N ASP A 87 -13.30 -6.29 -4.88
CA ASP A 87 -14.08 -5.10 -5.17
C ASP A 87 -15.50 -5.29 -4.58
N SER A 88 -15.88 -4.43 -3.66
CA SER A 88 -17.17 -4.51 -2.93
C SER A 88 -18.19 -3.56 -3.51
N THR A 89 -17.86 -2.27 -3.60
CA THR A 89 -18.81 -1.22 -4.00
C THR A 89 -18.09 -0.13 -4.79
N SER A 90 -18.69 0.31 -5.89
CA SER A 90 -18.27 1.54 -6.55
C SER A 90 -18.66 2.74 -5.70
N LEU A 91 -17.69 3.57 -5.38
CA LEU A 91 -17.89 4.79 -4.62
C LEU A 91 -18.07 5.99 -5.55
N THR A 92 -18.79 6.99 -5.09
CA THR A 92 -18.81 8.29 -5.77
C THR A 92 -17.45 8.93 -5.67
N ALA A 93 -16.76 9.13 -6.78
CA ALA A 93 -15.49 9.83 -6.82
C ALA A 93 -15.67 11.30 -6.38
N PRO A 94 -14.64 11.92 -5.78
CA PRO A 94 -14.70 13.34 -5.46
C PRO A 94 -15.02 14.18 -6.71
N SER A 95 -15.95 15.11 -6.61
CA SER A 95 -16.31 16.03 -7.69
C SER A 95 -15.28 17.13 -7.96
N THR A 96 -14.22 17.18 -7.16
CA THR A 96 -13.13 18.15 -7.30
C THR A 96 -12.41 17.96 -8.62
N VAL A 97 -12.29 19.04 -9.38
CA VAL A 97 -11.51 19.12 -10.61
C VAL A 97 -10.44 20.19 -10.44
N ALA A 98 -9.17 19.80 -10.54
CA ALA A 98 -8.06 20.76 -10.53
C ALA A 98 -7.68 21.11 -11.96
N LYS A 99 -7.69 22.40 -12.31
CA LYS A 99 -7.43 22.88 -13.67
C LYS A 99 -6.17 23.73 -13.76
N ASN A 100 -5.41 23.57 -14.83
CA ASN A 100 -4.20 24.35 -15.14
C ASN A 100 -3.19 24.39 -13.98
N THR A 101 -2.99 23.24 -13.32
CA THR A 101 -2.17 23.11 -12.11
C THR A 101 -1.30 21.86 -12.15
N ILE A 102 -0.33 21.82 -11.24
CA ILE A 102 0.48 20.62 -11.00
C ILE A 102 0.02 19.84 -9.77
N SER A 103 -1.03 20.29 -9.07
CA SER A 103 -1.43 19.71 -7.79
C SER A 103 -2.93 19.48 -7.72
N TYR A 104 -3.31 18.34 -7.16
CA TYR A 104 -4.69 17.95 -6.89
C TYR A 104 -4.81 17.54 -5.41
N LYS A 105 -5.91 17.94 -4.78
CA LYS A 105 -6.31 17.46 -3.45
C LYS A 105 -7.83 17.42 -3.36
N ALA A 106 -8.37 16.32 -2.84
CA ALA A 106 -9.79 16.13 -2.59
C ALA A 106 -10.02 15.26 -1.36
N THR A 107 -11.25 15.24 -0.86
CA THR A 107 -11.68 14.38 0.24
C THR A 107 -12.99 13.69 -0.12
N GLY A 108 -13.26 12.56 0.53
CA GLY A 108 -14.54 11.86 0.44
C GLY A 108 -14.80 11.10 1.74
N SER A 109 -16.08 10.90 2.10
CA SER A 109 -16.49 10.14 3.27
C SER A 109 -17.37 8.98 2.83
N TYR A 110 -17.06 7.76 3.29
CA TYR A 110 -17.66 6.53 2.77
C TYR A 110 -18.10 5.55 3.86
N SER A 111 -18.24 6.00 5.09
CA SER A 111 -18.65 5.18 6.23
C SER A 111 -19.99 4.47 6.02
N SER A 112 -20.94 5.11 5.31
CA SER A 112 -22.25 4.54 4.96
C SER A 112 -22.16 3.33 4.03
N SER A 113 -21.04 3.12 3.35
CA SER A 113 -20.79 1.99 2.46
C SER A 113 -20.08 0.83 3.16
N CYS A 114 -19.79 0.94 4.44
CA CYS A 114 -19.02 -0.03 5.21
C CYS A 114 -19.87 -0.74 6.27
N THR A 115 -19.51 -1.98 6.55
CA THR A 115 -20.10 -2.80 7.62
C THR A 115 -19.03 -3.08 8.66
N SER A 116 -19.39 -2.91 9.95
CA SER A 116 -18.48 -3.17 11.07
C SER A 116 -17.96 -4.62 11.07
N GLY A 117 -16.74 -4.80 11.51
CA GLY A 117 -16.07 -6.10 11.59
C GLY A 117 -15.28 -6.47 10.33
N ASN A 118 -15.28 -5.63 9.31
CA ASN A 118 -14.53 -5.86 8.08
C ASN A 118 -13.32 -4.92 7.97
N THR A 119 -12.36 -5.31 7.14
CA THR A 119 -11.20 -4.48 6.80
C THR A 119 -11.35 -3.98 5.37
N TYR A 120 -11.15 -2.69 5.18
CA TYR A 120 -11.36 -2.00 3.92
C TYR A 120 -10.12 -1.28 3.42
N ARG A 121 -10.05 -1.06 2.12
CA ARG A 121 -9.20 -0.07 1.46
C ARG A 121 -9.92 0.54 0.26
N ILE A 122 -9.43 1.66 -0.22
CA ILE A 122 -9.93 2.31 -1.44
C ILE A 122 -8.92 2.06 -2.57
N LYS A 123 -9.45 1.65 -3.73
CA LYS A 123 -8.79 1.65 -5.02
C LYS A 123 -9.24 2.91 -5.75
N ALA A 124 -8.35 3.83 -6.05
CA ALA A 124 -8.64 5.08 -6.74
C ALA A 124 -7.88 5.14 -8.06
N VAL A 125 -8.51 5.65 -9.10
CA VAL A 125 -7.88 5.96 -10.39
C VAL A 125 -7.79 7.47 -10.53
N PHE A 126 -6.57 8.00 -10.54
CA PHE A 126 -6.29 9.39 -10.87
C PHE A 126 -6.16 9.52 -12.38
N ASP A 127 -6.65 10.61 -12.92
CA ASP A 127 -6.53 10.95 -14.32
C ASP A 127 -5.97 12.37 -14.45
N ALA A 128 -4.95 12.54 -15.29
CA ALA A 128 -4.38 13.83 -15.65
C ALA A 128 -4.25 13.88 -17.17
N ASP A 129 -5.10 14.68 -17.81
CA ASP A 129 -5.13 14.85 -19.27
C ASP A 129 -5.22 13.51 -20.04
N GLY A 130 -6.01 12.54 -19.53
CA GLY A 130 -6.18 11.21 -20.10
C GLY A 130 -5.12 10.17 -19.69
N HIS A 131 -4.13 10.55 -18.89
CA HIS A 131 -3.16 9.62 -18.30
C HIS A 131 -3.68 9.10 -16.97
N GLN A 132 -3.94 7.78 -16.90
CA GLN A 132 -4.54 7.15 -15.74
C GLN A 132 -3.51 6.45 -14.85
N LEU A 133 -3.69 6.58 -13.54
CA LEU A 133 -2.84 6.00 -12.53
C LEU A 133 -3.67 5.44 -11.37
N THR A 134 -3.61 4.12 -11.16
CA THR A 134 -4.30 3.46 -10.05
C THR A 134 -3.46 3.49 -8.78
N ARG A 135 -4.10 3.82 -7.65
CA ARG A 135 -3.53 3.80 -6.30
C ARG A 135 -4.48 3.15 -5.31
N TYR A 136 -3.88 2.59 -4.25
CA TYR A 136 -4.60 1.95 -3.15
C TYR A 136 -4.29 2.70 -1.86
N SER A 137 -5.30 2.85 -1.01
CA SER A 137 -5.10 3.41 0.34
C SER A 137 -4.41 2.40 1.27
N ASN A 138 -4.04 2.87 2.46
CA ASN A 138 -3.84 2.00 3.62
C ASN A 138 -5.12 1.20 3.90
N GLU A 139 -4.95 0.06 4.56
CA GLU A 139 -6.07 -0.74 5.07
C GLU A 139 -6.56 -0.18 6.41
N VAL A 140 -7.88 -0.28 6.64
CA VAL A 140 -8.55 0.16 7.87
C VAL A 140 -9.56 -0.90 8.29
N ALA A 141 -9.51 -1.33 9.55
CA ALA A 141 -10.56 -2.13 10.18
C ALA A 141 -11.68 -1.19 10.64
N TYR A 142 -12.93 -1.55 10.32
CA TYR A 142 -14.13 -0.74 10.60
C TYR A 142 -15.13 -1.48 11.48
#